data_df23214ea21b002bff2372d5f1b795bb
#
_entry.id   df23214ea21b002bff2372d5f1b795bb
#
_cell.length_a   1.000
_cell.length_b   1.000
_cell.length_c   1.000
_cell.angle_alpha   90.00
_cell.angle_beta   90.00
_cell.angle_gamma   90.00
#
_symmetry.space_group_name_H-M   'P 1'
#
loop_
_entity.id
_entity.type
_entity.pdbx_description
1 polymer ?
#
loop_
_entity_poly.entity_id
_entity_poly.type
_entity_poly.pdbx_seq_one_letter_code
_entity_poly.pdbx_strand_id
1 'polypeptide(L)'
;MLCVVVLTMLVAGQAMSDNKYVGVKTCSPCHKAEKSGNQFGVWQKSKHAEAFNVLKTPKADEIAKAKKLTKPAAESPECLQCHTTTGDAAKFEKTFLAADGVQCEACHGAGSGYKGMAVMKDKAKAIAAGLTEFKDDAAKEALCKTCHNDKSPTFKGFNFKEMWPKIAHGKKS
;
A
#
# COMPACT_ATOMS: atom_id res chain seq x y z
N MET A 1 48.89 -32.70 -6.39
CA MET A 1 48.44 -31.28 -6.29
C MET A 1 46.95 -31.22 -6.56
N LEU A 2 46.14 -31.05 -5.51
CA LEU A 2 44.68 -30.95 -5.63
C LEU A 2 44.33 -29.48 -5.68
N CYS A 3 43.84 -28.99 -6.86
CA CYS A 3 43.32 -27.65 -7.00
C CYS A 3 41.91 -27.58 -6.42
N VAL A 4 41.75 -26.93 -5.25
CA VAL A 4 40.43 -26.60 -4.69
C VAL A 4 39.91 -25.34 -5.38
N VAL A 5 38.92 -25.51 -6.24
CA VAL A 5 38.20 -24.40 -6.84
C VAL A 5 37.17 -23.90 -5.81
N VAL A 6 37.46 -22.79 -5.15
CA VAL A 6 36.53 -22.10 -4.28
C VAL A 6 35.53 -21.35 -5.15
N LEU A 7 34.31 -21.89 -5.27
CA LEU A 7 33.18 -21.25 -5.96
C LEU A 7 32.59 -20.18 -5.00
N THR A 8 32.99 -18.93 -5.16
CA THR A 8 32.38 -17.78 -4.45
C THR A 8 30.99 -17.53 -5.03
N MET A 9 29.95 -17.96 -4.31
CA MET A 9 28.57 -17.53 -4.61
C MET A 9 28.43 -16.05 -4.30
N LEU A 10 28.35 -15.24 -5.34
CA LEU A 10 27.87 -13.86 -5.25
C LEU A 10 26.38 -13.87 -4.87
N VAL A 11 26.08 -13.68 -3.61
CA VAL A 11 24.74 -13.33 -3.15
C VAL A 11 24.49 -11.91 -3.64
N ALA A 12 23.77 -11.76 -4.76
CA ALA A 12 23.23 -10.50 -5.18
C ALA A 12 22.19 -10.06 -4.14
N GLY A 13 22.63 -9.32 -3.14
CA GLY A 13 21.74 -8.64 -2.21
C GLY A 13 20.83 -7.72 -3.05
N GLN A 14 19.53 -7.98 -3.04
CA GLN A 14 18.57 -7.05 -3.58
C GLN A 14 18.71 -5.76 -2.75
N ALA A 15 19.29 -4.73 -3.35
CA ALA A 15 19.31 -3.40 -2.76
C ALA A 15 17.84 -3.01 -2.53
N MET A 16 17.41 -2.95 -1.28
CA MET A 16 16.10 -2.40 -0.93
C MET A 16 16.08 -0.97 -1.48
N SER A 17 15.21 -0.72 -2.44
CA SER A 17 15.03 0.59 -3.03
C SER A 17 14.81 1.61 -1.93
N ASP A 18 15.61 2.67 -1.91
CA ASP A 18 15.48 3.77 -0.94
C ASP A 18 14.34 4.74 -1.32
N ASN A 19 13.30 4.19 -1.95
CA ASN A 19 12.15 4.93 -2.41
C ASN A 19 11.36 5.52 -1.26
N LYS A 20 10.81 6.72 -1.51
CA LYS A 20 9.95 7.46 -0.59
C LYS A 20 8.49 7.37 -1.00
N TYR A 21 7.61 7.39 -0.02
CA TYR A 21 6.17 7.50 -0.21
C TYR A 21 5.80 8.94 -0.59
N VAL A 22 5.15 9.11 -1.71
CA VAL A 22 4.87 10.42 -2.32
C VAL A 22 3.42 10.88 -2.12
N GLY A 23 2.53 9.97 -1.72
CA GLY A 23 1.13 10.24 -1.48
C GLY A 23 0.26 10.22 -2.75
N VAL A 24 -1.00 9.90 -2.55
CA VAL A 24 -1.99 9.69 -3.62
C VAL A 24 -2.18 10.91 -4.54
N LYS A 25 -2.01 12.11 -4.02
CA LYS A 25 -2.12 13.34 -4.81
C LYS A 25 -1.07 13.44 -5.91
N THR A 26 0.09 12.84 -5.72
CA THR A 26 1.14 12.75 -6.74
C THR A 26 0.75 11.81 -7.88
N CYS A 27 -0.05 10.78 -7.61
CA CYS A 27 -0.51 9.80 -8.60
C CYS A 27 -1.69 10.32 -9.43
N SER A 28 -2.57 11.12 -8.81
CA SER A 28 -3.85 11.52 -9.38
C SER A 28 -3.79 12.22 -10.75
N PRO A 29 -2.82 13.11 -11.07
CA PRO A 29 -2.81 13.82 -12.36
C PRO A 29 -2.80 12.89 -13.57
N CYS A 30 -2.12 11.73 -13.47
CA CYS A 30 -2.03 10.76 -14.55
C CYS A 30 -3.09 9.66 -14.44
N HIS A 31 -3.49 9.28 -13.21
CA HIS A 31 -4.33 8.12 -12.94
C HIS A 31 -5.83 8.43 -12.74
N LYS A 32 -6.27 9.70 -12.95
CA LYS A 32 -7.69 10.08 -12.90
C LYS A 32 -8.40 10.02 -14.26
N ALA A 33 -7.66 9.89 -15.36
CA ALA A 33 -8.25 9.90 -16.69
C ALA A 33 -8.93 8.57 -17.02
N GLU A 34 -10.14 8.61 -17.58
CA GLU A 34 -10.90 7.41 -17.97
C GLU A 34 -10.13 6.52 -18.95
N LYS A 35 -9.43 7.12 -19.92
CA LYS A 35 -8.59 6.41 -20.90
C LYS A 35 -7.43 5.63 -20.27
N SER A 36 -6.99 5.98 -19.07
CA SER A 36 -5.96 5.24 -18.33
C SER A 36 -6.54 4.24 -17.35
N GLY A 37 -7.88 4.18 -17.20
CA GLY A 37 -8.59 3.27 -16.30
C GLY A 37 -9.09 3.92 -15.02
N ASN A 38 -8.93 5.24 -14.85
CA ASN A 38 -9.43 6.03 -13.72
C ASN A 38 -9.14 5.39 -12.34
N GLN A 39 -7.92 4.90 -12.15
CA GLN A 39 -7.49 4.20 -10.93
C GLN A 39 -7.70 5.07 -9.68
N PHE A 40 -7.40 6.38 -9.80
CA PHE A 40 -7.61 7.33 -8.72
C PHE A 40 -9.10 7.43 -8.34
N GLY A 41 -10.01 7.50 -9.32
CA GLY A 41 -11.46 7.56 -9.07
C GLY A 41 -12.01 6.27 -8.44
N VAL A 42 -11.47 5.10 -8.80
CA VAL A 42 -11.82 3.83 -8.16
C VAL A 42 -11.39 3.86 -6.69
N TRP A 43 -10.14 4.23 -6.41
CA TRP A 43 -9.63 4.35 -5.04
C TRP A 43 -10.44 5.38 -4.23
N GLN A 44 -10.70 6.56 -4.78
CA GLN A 44 -11.39 7.65 -4.09
C GLN A 44 -12.81 7.26 -3.62
N LYS A 45 -13.47 6.37 -4.34
CA LYS A 45 -14.80 5.82 -3.99
C LYS A 45 -14.72 4.62 -3.06
N SER A 46 -13.55 4.12 -2.78
CA SER A 46 -13.35 2.91 -1.97
C SER A 46 -13.32 3.22 -0.47
N LYS A 47 -13.54 2.19 0.34
CA LYS A 47 -13.38 2.28 1.80
C LYS A 47 -11.93 2.51 2.22
N HIS A 48 -10.95 2.24 1.36
CA HIS A 48 -9.55 2.52 1.64
C HIS A 48 -9.26 4.02 1.73
N ALA A 49 -9.88 4.85 0.87
CA ALA A 49 -9.76 6.31 0.96
C ALA A 49 -10.34 6.86 2.27
N GLU A 50 -11.38 6.23 2.81
CA GLU A 50 -12.03 6.64 4.06
C GLU A 50 -11.45 5.97 5.31
N ALA A 51 -10.45 5.09 5.15
CA ALA A 51 -9.97 4.24 6.24
C ALA A 51 -9.46 5.05 7.45
N PHE A 52 -8.79 6.17 7.24
CA PHE A 52 -8.36 7.04 8.34
C PHE A 52 -9.54 7.79 8.99
N ASN A 53 -10.51 8.22 8.19
CA ASN A 53 -11.62 9.03 8.71
C ASN A 53 -12.50 8.25 9.69
N VAL A 54 -12.64 6.93 9.54
CA VAL A 54 -13.39 6.12 10.48
C VAL A 54 -12.75 6.08 11.88
N LEU A 55 -11.45 6.32 11.99
CA LEU A 55 -10.75 6.40 13.27
C LEU A 55 -11.09 7.67 14.09
N LYS A 56 -11.66 8.70 13.45
CA LYS A 56 -12.08 9.95 14.11
C LYS A 56 -13.49 9.87 14.70
N THR A 57 -14.13 8.71 14.63
CA THR A 57 -15.50 8.54 15.11
C THR A 57 -15.52 8.21 16.62
N PRO A 58 -16.55 8.61 17.36
CA PRO A 58 -16.72 8.20 18.78
C PRO A 58 -16.65 6.69 18.95
N LYS A 59 -17.17 5.93 17.99
CA LYS A 59 -17.12 4.47 18.03
C LYS A 59 -15.69 3.92 17.99
N ALA A 60 -14.81 4.54 17.20
CA ALA A 60 -13.41 4.14 17.14
C ALA A 60 -12.69 4.41 18.47
N ASP A 61 -13.01 5.52 19.15
CA ASP A 61 -12.45 5.84 20.46
C ASP A 61 -12.98 4.92 21.57
N GLU A 62 -14.25 4.50 21.51
CA GLU A 62 -14.78 3.46 22.40
C GLU A 62 -13.99 2.14 22.22
N ILE A 63 -13.69 1.74 20.98
CA ILE A 63 -12.91 0.55 20.70
C ILE A 63 -11.48 0.69 21.23
N ALA A 64 -10.84 1.86 21.01
CA ALA A 64 -9.50 2.14 21.54
C ALA A 64 -9.46 2.02 23.07
N LYS A 65 -10.45 2.59 23.77
CA LYS A 65 -10.60 2.47 25.23
C LYS A 65 -10.80 1.01 25.68
N ALA A 66 -11.66 0.27 24.98
CA ALA A 66 -11.90 -1.14 25.29
C ALA A 66 -10.63 -2.00 25.10
N LYS A 67 -9.78 -1.64 24.13
CA LYS A 67 -8.46 -2.24 23.94
C LYS A 67 -7.37 -1.68 24.88
N LYS A 68 -7.73 -0.79 25.80
CA LYS A 68 -6.81 -0.13 26.75
C LYS A 68 -5.66 0.62 26.05
N LEU A 69 -5.92 1.19 24.87
CA LEU A 69 -4.95 2.05 24.19
C LEU A 69 -4.83 3.39 24.92
N THR A 70 -3.61 3.93 24.98
CA THR A 70 -3.29 5.17 25.69
C THR A 70 -3.62 6.42 24.90
N LYS A 71 -3.87 6.28 23.59
CA LYS A 71 -4.16 7.35 22.64
C LYS A 71 -5.52 7.16 21.99
N PRO A 72 -6.15 8.24 21.47
CA PRO A 72 -7.31 8.13 20.60
C PRO A 72 -7.04 7.21 19.40
N ALA A 73 -8.08 6.62 18.82
CA ALA A 73 -7.94 5.68 17.72
C ALA A 73 -7.15 6.27 16.53
N ALA A 74 -7.38 7.55 16.20
CA ALA A 74 -6.71 8.24 15.11
C ALA A 74 -5.21 8.56 15.36
N GLU A 75 -4.72 8.33 16.59
CA GLU A 75 -3.33 8.56 16.99
C GLU A 75 -2.62 7.27 17.42
N SER A 76 -3.36 6.17 17.52
CA SER A 76 -2.85 4.88 18.00
C SER A 76 -2.17 4.11 16.87
N PRO A 77 -0.88 3.75 16.98
CA PRO A 77 -0.16 2.97 15.98
C PRO A 77 -0.85 1.66 15.63
N GLU A 78 -1.50 1.03 16.63
CA GLU A 78 -2.24 -0.22 16.48
C GLU A 78 -3.43 -0.09 15.51
N CYS A 79 -4.01 1.11 15.40
CA CYS A 79 -5.08 1.40 14.45
C CYS A 79 -4.50 1.87 13.11
N LEU A 80 -3.52 2.78 13.16
CA LEU A 80 -2.94 3.42 11.99
C LEU A 80 -2.28 2.41 11.04
N GLN A 81 -1.69 1.31 11.56
CA GLN A 81 -1.05 0.29 10.75
C GLN A 81 -1.95 -0.34 9.67
N CYS A 82 -3.28 -0.30 9.85
CA CYS A 82 -4.25 -0.83 8.89
C CYS A 82 -5.13 0.26 8.26
N HIS A 83 -5.20 1.42 8.89
CA HIS A 83 -6.08 2.51 8.46
C HIS A 83 -5.35 3.64 7.72
N THR A 84 -4.04 3.51 7.55
CA THR A 84 -3.21 4.40 6.73
C THR A 84 -2.23 3.60 5.88
N THR A 85 -1.61 4.25 4.89
CA THR A 85 -0.41 3.69 4.27
C THR A 85 0.74 3.79 5.26
N THR A 86 1.29 2.64 5.66
CA THR A 86 2.34 2.54 6.67
C THR A 86 3.72 2.38 6.03
N GLY A 87 4.73 2.85 6.73
CA GLY A 87 6.12 2.75 6.33
C GLY A 87 7.01 3.45 7.35
N ASP A 88 8.30 3.50 7.06
CA ASP A 88 9.25 4.31 7.83
C ASP A 88 8.91 5.80 7.64
N ALA A 89 8.70 6.53 8.75
CA ALA A 89 8.38 7.95 8.72
C ALA A 89 9.45 8.79 8.00
N ALA A 90 10.71 8.39 8.03
CA ALA A 90 11.81 9.04 7.30
C ALA A 90 11.66 8.91 5.77
N LYS A 91 10.83 7.97 5.31
CA LYS A 91 10.56 7.75 3.88
C LYS A 91 9.28 8.43 3.39
N PHE A 92 8.60 9.23 4.19
CA PHE A 92 7.45 10.00 3.74
C PHE A 92 7.90 11.37 3.19
N GLU A 93 7.55 11.64 1.91
CA GLU A 93 7.73 12.98 1.34
C GLU A 93 6.68 13.95 1.92
N LYS A 94 6.94 15.26 1.82
CA LYS A 94 6.02 16.31 2.31
C LYS A 94 4.63 16.27 1.67
N THR A 95 4.50 15.65 0.51
CA THR A 95 3.24 15.46 -0.22
C THR A 95 2.42 14.28 0.30
N PHE A 96 3.02 13.39 1.09
CA PHE A 96 2.34 12.26 1.71
C PHE A 96 1.53 12.74 2.93
N LEU A 97 0.25 12.37 2.98
CA LEU A 97 -0.62 12.65 4.11
C LEU A 97 -1.24 11.33 4.60
N ALA A 98 -0.94 10.93 5.83
CA ALA A 98 -1.55 9.75 6.46
C ALA A 98 -3.09 9.84 6.49
N ALA A 99 -3.61 11.07 6.59
CA ALA A 99 -5.05 11.36 6.57
C ALA A 99 -5.77 10.97 5.27
N ASP A 100 -5.04 10.74 4.18
CA ASP A 100 -5.61 10.23 2.93
C ASP A 100 -5.87 8.70 2.98
N GLY A 101 -5.72 8.05 4.14
CA GLY A 101 -6.07 6.65 4.39
C GLY A 101 -5.09 5.65 3.78
N VAL A 102 -5.63 4.50 3.33
CA VAL A 102 -4.84 3.45 2.65
C VAL A 102 -4.72 3.82 1.17
N GLN A 103 -3.57 4.39 0.81
CA GLN A 103 -3.33 4.99 -0.50
C GLN A 103 -2.76 3.98 -1.50
N CYS A 104 -2.55 4.41 -2.75
CA CYS A 104 -2.02 3.59 -3.85
C CYS A 104 -0.73 2.84 -3.44
N GLU A 105 0.16 3.51 -2.74
CA GLU A 105 1.46 3.00 -2.34
C GLU A 105 1.42 1.89 -1.27
N ALA A 106 0.28 1.71 -0.59
CA ALA A 106 0.07 0.56 0.30
C ALA A 106 0.09 -0.77 -0.46
N CYS A 107 -0.34 -0.74 -1.74
CA CYS A 107 -0.35 -1.90 -2.61
C CYS A 107 0.80 -1.89 -3.62
N HIS A 108 1.15 -0.70 -4.12
CA HIS A 108 2.08 -0.54 -5.23
C HIS A 108 3.52 -0.25 -4.80
N GLY A 109 3.79 -0.10 -3.50
CA GLY A 109 5.11 0.27 -2.98
C GLY A 109 5.39 1.77 -3.09
N ALA A 110 6.47 2.22 -2.44
CA ALA A 110 6.87 3.62 -2.37
C ALA A 110 7.20 4.21 -3.76
N GLY A 111 6.51 5.30 -4.13
CA GLY A 111 6.37 5.77 -5.51
C GLY A 111 7.48 6.62 -6.06
N SER A 112 8.42 7.12 -5.23
CA SER A 112 9.39 8.13 -5.69
C SER A 112 10.26 7.67 -6.87
N GLY A 113 10.61 6.37 -6.93
CA GLY A 113 11.44 5.83 -8.00
C GLY A 113 10.70 5.64 -9.32
N TYR A 114 9.38 5.40 -9.29
CA TYR A 114 8.63 5.06 -10.49
C TYR A 114 7.55 6.08 -10.90
N LYS A 115 7.30 7.14 -10.11
CA LYS A 115 6.27 8.16 -10.41
C LYS A 115 6.46 8.91 -11.71
N GLY A 116 7.69 8.92 -12.26
CA GLY A 116 8.03 9.65 -13.47
C GLY A 116 7.41 9.02 -14.73
N MET A 117 6.85 9.87 -15.62
CA MET A 117 6.14 9.41 -16.83
C MET A 117 6.99 8.49 -17.70
N ALA A 118 8.28 8.77 -17.85
CA ALA A 118 9.20 7.96 -18.67
C ALA A 118 9.39 6.55 -18.09
N VAL A 119 9.36 6.41 -16.75
CA VAL A 119 9.45 5.13 -16.06
C VAL A 119 8.10 4.40 -16.12
N MET A 120 6.99 5.10 -15.80
CA MET A 120 5.65 4.51 -15.75
C MET A 120 5.11 4.00 -17.11
N LYS A 121 5.64 4.52 -18.24
CA LYS A 121 5.28 4.01 -19.57
C LYS A 121 5.91 2.66 -19.90
N ASP A 122 6.92 2.26 -19.15
CA ASP A 122 7.64 1.00 -19.31
C ASP A 122 7.47 0.17 -18.05
N LYS A 123 6.66 -0.87 -18.13
CA LYS A 123 6.34 -1.72 -16.96
C LYS A 123 7.58 -2.33 -16.33
N ALA A 124 8.53 -2.81 -17.13
CA ALA A 124 9.75 -3.44 -16.62
C ALA A 124 10.61 -2.41 -15.86
N LYS A 125 10.74 -1.20 -16.38
CA LYS A 125 11.43 -0.10 -15.69
C LYS A 125 10.73 0.30 -14.40
N ALA A 126 9.38 0.35 -14.40
CA ALA A 126 8.64 0.70 -13.21
C ALA A 126 8.84 -0.34 -12.09
N ILE A 127 8.81 -1.64 -12.43
CA ILE A 127 9.08 -2.73 -11.49
C ILE A 127 10.52 -2.65 -10.97
N ALA A 128 11.49 -2.46 -11.85
CA ALA A 128 12.89 -2.29 -11.45
C ALA A 128 13.11 -1.07 -10.56
N ALA A 129 12.27 -0.03 -10.70
CA ALA A 129 12.28 1.17 -9.89
C ALA A 129 11.41 1.05 -8.61
N GLY A 130 10.88 -0.13 -8.28
CA GLY A 130 10.20 -0.41 -7.01
C GLY A 130 8.68 -0.51 -7.08
N LEU A 131 8.07 -0.48 -8.28
CA LEU A 131 6.64 -0.78 -8.41
C LEU A 131 6.39 -2.25 -8.07
N THR A 132 5.50 -2.50 -7.12
CA THR A 132 5.09 -3.86 -6.75
C THR A 132 4.31 -4.52 -7.91
N GLU A 133 4.75 -5.68 -8.33
CA GLU A 133 4.03 -6.57 -9.24
C GLU A 133 3.46 -7.77 -8.48
N PHE A 134 2.16 -7.98 -8.60
CA PHE A 134 1.52 -9.19 -8.08
C PHE A 134 1.53 -10.28 -9.15
N LYS A 135 2.14 -11.42 -8.82
CA LYS A 135 2.24 -12.57 -9.74
C LYS A 135 0.88 -13.22 -10.00
N ASP A 136 0.04 -13.26 -9.00
CA ASP A 136 -1.26 -13.95 -9.02
C ASP A 136 -2.22 -13.38 -7.96
N ASP A 137 -3.42 -13.96 -7.88
CA ASP A 137 -4.44 -13.58 -6.92
C ASP A 137 -4.07 -13.99 -5.49
N ALA A 138 -3.30 -15.05 -5.30
CA ALA A 138 -2.85 -15.46 -3.97
C ALA A 138 -1.90 -14.42 -3.37
N ALA A 139 -1.00 -13.84 -4.18
CA ALA A 139 -0.12 -12.76 -3.74
C ALA A 139 -0.91 -11.49 -3.36
N LYS A 140 -1.97 -11.14 -4.14
CA LYS A 140 -2.87 -10.03 -3.82
C LYS A 140 -3.63 -10.28 -2.51
N GLU A 141 -4.20 -11.48 -2.35
CA GLU A 141 -4.94 -11.87 -1.15
C GLU A 141 -4.04 -11.86 0.08
N ALA A 142 -2.80 -12.33 -0.03
CA ALA A 142 -1.83 -12.28 1.05
C ALA A 142 -1.57 -10.85 1.53
N LEU A 143 -1.41 -9.89 0.60
CA LEU A 143 -1.30 -8.48 0.96
C LEU A 143 -2.56 -7.96 1.65
N CYS A 144 -3.76 -8.27 1.12
CA CYS A 144 -5.01 -7.83 1.75
C CYS A 144 -5.10 -8.32 3.20
N LYS A 145 -4.71 -9.56 3.46
CA LYS A 145 -4.74 -10.18 4.80
C LYS A 145 -3.74 -9.59 5.79
N THR A 146 -2.80 -8.76 5.38
CA THR A 146 -1.93 -8.03 6.32
C THR A 146 -2.71 -7.08 7.22
N CYS A 147 -3.84 -6.54 6.71
CA CYS A 147 -4.75 -5.65 7.44
C CYS A 147 -6.12 -6.30 7.70
N HIS A 148 -6.64 -7.09 6.74
CA HIS A 148 -7.94 -7.76 6.87
C HIS A 148 -7.81 -9.09 7.61
N ASN A 149 -7.60 -9.03 8.94
CA ASN A 149 -7.38 -10.19 9.81
C ASN A 149 -7.95 -9.94 11.23
N ASP A 150 -7.81 -10.91 12.12
CA ASP A 150 -8.34 -10.93 13.49
C ASP A 150 -7.73 -9.91 14.45
N LYS A 151 -6.65 -9.24 14.10
CA LYS A 151 -6.12 -8.10 14.87
C LYS A 151 -7.12 -6.93 14.88
N SER A 152 -7.95 -6.80 13.84
CA SER A 152 -9.03 -5.82 13.83
C SER A 152 -10.16 -6.24 14.78
N PRO A 153 -10.56 -5.39 15.74
CA PRO A 153 -11.62 -5.71 16.70
C PRO A 153 -13.01 -5.84 16.07
N THR A 154 -13.16 -5.42 14.82
CA THR A 154 -14.41 -5.49 14.07
C THR A 154 -14.36 -6.50 12.94
N PHE A 155 -13.32 -7.35 12.89
CA PHE A 155 -13.14 -8.36 11.86
C PHE A 155 -14.28 -9.39 11.87
N LYS A 156 -14.87 -9.62 10.70
CA LYS A 156 -15.97 -10.60 10.50
C LYS A 156 -15.65 -11.61 9.39
N GLY A 157 -14.34 -11.77 9.08
CA GLY A 157 -13.89 -12.56 7.97
C GLY A 157 -13.54 -11.71 6.75
N PHE A 158 -12.77 -12.29 5.83
CA PHE A 158 -12.36 -11.66 4.57
C PHE A 158 -12.50 -12.66 3.42
N ASN A 159 -13.33 -12.33 2.44
CA ASN A 159 -13.49 -13.08 1.21
C ASN A 159 -12.90 -12.30 0.05
N PHE A 160 -11.73 -12.74 -0.43
CA PHE A 160 -11.01 -12.05 -1.50
C PHE A 160 -11.83 -11.96 -2.79
N LYS A 161 -12.53 -13.04 -3.19
CA LYS A 161 -13.31 -13.07 -4.43
C LYS A 161 -14.46 -12.04 -4.45
N GLU A 162 -15.03 -11.75 -3.27
CA GLU A 162 -16.10 -10.76 -3.14
C GLU A 162 -15.57 -9.33 -2.98
N MET A 163 -14.39 -9.16 -2.35
CA MET A 163 -13.85 -7.85 -2.02
C MET A 163 -12.97 -7.27 -3.11
N TRP A 164 -12.20 -8.11 -3.81
CA TRP A 164 -11.29 -7.67 -4.86
C TRP A 164 -11.98 -6.85 -5.97
N PRO A 165 -13.15 -7.26 -6.54
CA PRO A 165 -13.81 -6.49 -7.58
C PRO A 165 -14.19 -5.06 -7.19
N LYS A 166 -14.32 -4.78 -5.88
CA LYS A 166 -14.71 -3.45 -5.37
C LYS A 166 -13.58 -2.41 -5.45
N ILE A 167 -12.34 -2.88 -5.59
CA ILE A 167 -11.15 -2.02 -5.65
C ILE A 167 -10.27 -2.32 -6.87
N ALA A 168 -10.54 -3.40 -7.57
CA ALA A 168 -9.81 -3.77 -8.77
C ALA A 168 -9.90 -2.66 -9.82
N HIS A 169 -8.76 -2.30 -10.38
CA HIS A 169 -8.67 -1.30 -11.42
C HIS A 169 -7.58 -1.70 -12.41
N GLY A 170 -7.77 -1.33 -13.66
CA GLY A 170 -6.85 -1.63 -14.75
C GLY A 170 -7.17 -0.77 -15.95
N LYS A 171 -6.37 -0.85 -17.01
CA LYS A 171 -6.79 -0.28 -18.29
C LYS A 171 -8.04 -1.03 -18.75
N LYS A 172 -9.11 -0.29 -19.03
CA LYS A 172 -10.20 -0.84 -19.82
C LYS A 172 -9.62 -1.12 -21.21
N SER A 173 -9.61 -2.38 -21.62
CA SER A 173 -9.31 -2.82 -22.99
C SER A 173 -10.27 -2.19 -23.96
#